data_ed3027a53257194d2532abf59b2fd23e
#
_entry.id   ed3027a53257194d2532abf59b2fd23e
#
_cell.length_a   1.000
_cell.length_b   1.000
_cell.length_c   1.000
_cell.angle_alpha   90.00
_cell.angle_beta   90.00
_cell.angle_gamma   90.00
#
_symmetry.space_group_name_H-M   'P 1'
#
loop_
_entity.id
_entity.type
_entity.pdbx_description
1 polymer ?
#
loop_
_entity_poly.entity_id
_entity_poly.type
_entity_poly.pdbx_seq_one_letter_code
_entity_poly.pdbx_strand_id
1 'polypeptide(L)'
;MEIFEACGVTAQESAPVIAALRQRPARWVDLMMRMELGLEKPDPKRALISALTIGGAYIMGGAIPLSPYIFLPGTQSALLFSVIVTLAALLVFGAFKGRFTGTAPLRSGLQTLLIGGLAAAAAFGIAKLIA
;
A
#
# COMPACT_ATOMS: atom_id res chain seq x y z
N MET A 1 -17.25 10.71 26.84
CA MET A 1 -18.50 10.06 27.25
C MET A 1 -19.12 9.29 26.10
N GLU A 2 -19.31 9.91 24.96
CA GLU A 2 -19.92 9.31 23.74
C GLU A 2 -19.32 7.98 23.30
N ILE A 3 -18.00 7.80 23.45
CA ILE A 3 -17.29 6.55 23.05
C ILE A 3 -17.77 5.34 23.89
N PHE A 4 -17.95 5.50 25.18
CA PHE A 4 -18.42 4.43 26.06
C PHE A 4 -19.90 4.14 25.84
N GLU A 5 -20.68 5.18 25.55
CA GLU A 5 -22.10 5.06 25.20
C GLU A 5 -22.27 4.33 23.86
N ALA A 6 -21.40 4.61 22.87
CA ALA A 6 -21.39 3.90 21.60
C ALA A 6 -21.03 2.39 21.75
N CYS A 7 -20.28 2.04 22.82
CA CYS A 7 -20.00 0.65 23.18
C CYS A 7 -21.08 0.01 24.06
N GLY A 8 -22.20 0.73 24.35
CA GLY A 8 -23.30 0.22 25.17
C GLY A 8 -23.08 0.33 26.69
N VAL A 9 -22.04 1.07 27.11
CA VAL A 9 -21.71 1.30 28.53
C VAL A 9 -22.39 2.58 28.99
N THR A 10 -23.17 2.54 30.06
CA THR A 10 -23.86 3.71 30.61
C THR A 10 -22.90 4.71 31.25
N ALA A 11 -23.34 5.98 31.34
CA ALA A 11 -22.54 7.04 31.97
C ALA A 11 -22.17 6.72 33.43
N GLN A 12 -23.03 6.00 34.15
CA GLN A 12 -22.78 5.61 35.55
C GLN A 12 -21.69 4.51 35.65
N GLU A 13 -21.68 3.57 34.73
CA GLU A 13 -20.68 2.49 34.68
C GLU A 13 -19.33 3.00 34.20
N SER A 14 -19.28 3.96 33.29
CA SER A 14 -18.04 4.54 32.78
C SER A 14 -17.41 5.59 33.72
N ALA A 15 -18.17 6.21 34.62
CA ALA A 15 -17.71 7.29 35.50
C ALA A 15 -16.45 6.92 36.34
N PRO A 16 -16.35 5.75 37.02
CA PRO A 16 -15.18 5.39 37.80
C PRO A 16 -13.95 5.16 36.89
N VAL A 17 -14.13 4.61 35.71
CA VAL A 17 -13.05 4.37 34.75
C VAL A 17 -12.52 5.70 34.22
N ILE A 18 -13.39 6.63 33.89
CA ILE A 18 -13.03 7.98 33.44
C ILE A 18 -12.29 8.76 34.53
N ALA A 19 -12.74 8.66 35.79
CA ALA A 19 -12.09 9.30 36.91
C ALA A 19 -10.66 8.76 37.13
N ALA A 20 -10.47 7.46 37.04
CA ALA A 20 -9.15 6.81 37.15
C ALA A 20 -8.22 7.19 35.97
N LEU A 21 -8.75 7.31 34.75
CA LEU A 21 -7.99 7.69 33.56
C LEU A 21 -7.58 9.17 33.59
N ARG A 22 -8.43 10.06 34.10
CA ARG A 22 -8.10 11.49 34.28
C ARG A 22 -6.91 11.72 35.20
N GLN A 23 -6.69 10.85 36.15
CA GLN A 23 -5.48 10.89 37.02
C GLN A 23 -4.21 10.46 36.31
N ARG A 24 -4.33 9.91 35.08
CA ARG A 24 -3.22 9.42 34.29
C ARG A 24 -3.28 10.01 32.87
N PRO A 25 -2.86 11.28 32.68
CA PRO A 25 -3.06 12.02 31.42
C PRO A 25 -2.50 11.29 30.20
N ALA A 26 -1.35 10.65 30.32
CA ALA A 26 -0.74 9.90 29.20
C ALA A 26 -1.62 8.70 28.75
N ARG A 27 -2.28 8.03 29.71
CA ARG A 27 -3.20 6.91 29.41
C ARG A 27 -4.54 7.41 28.84
N TRP A 28 -4.96 8.56 29.31
CA TRP A 28 -6.16 9.21 28.79
C TRP A 28 -6.00 9.58 27.32
N VAL A 29 -4.87 10.21 26.97
CA VAL A 29 -4.56 10.56 25.57
C VAL A 29 -4.42 9.30 24.70
N ASP A 30 -3.76 8.25 25.20
CA ASP A 30 -3.61 6.98 24.45
C ASP A 30 -4.96 6.31 24.17
N LEU A 31 -5.89 6.36 25.13
CA LEU A 31 -7.24 5.85 24.97
C LEU A 31 -8.03 6.65 23.91
N MET A 32 -7.99 8.00 24.02
CA MET A 32 -8.69 8.88 23.07
C MET A 32 -8.16 8.71 21.65
N MET A 33 -6.83 8.62 21.49
CA MET A 33 -6.24 8.38 20.17
C MET A 33 -6.70 7.07 19.54
N ARG A 34 -6.84 6.01 20.33
CA ARG A 34 -7.26 4.70 19.82
C ARG A 34 -8.75 4.64 19.52
N MET A 35 -9.58 5.13 20.43
CA MET A 35 -11.03 4.95 20.34
C MET A 35 -11.72 6.04 19.54
N GLU A 36 -11.26 7.27 19.60
CA GLU A 36 -11.87 8.40 18.90
C GLU A 36 -11.29 8.60 17.51
N LEU A 37 -9.96 8.48 17.37
CA LEU A 37 -9.25 8.73 16.11
C LEU A 37 -8.86 7.45 15.37
N GLY A 38 -9.04 6.26 15.98
CA GLY A 38 -8.60 4.99 15.40
C GLY A 38 -7.07 4.89 15.19
N LEU A 39 -6.32 5.75 15.88
CA LEU A 39 -4.87 5.83 15.74
C LEU A 39 -4.16 4.95 16.75
N GLU A 40 -3.36 4.01 16.29
CA GLU A 40 -2.43 3.27 17.14
C GLU A 40 -1.15 4.07 17.41
N LYS A 41 -0.59 3.89 18.60
CA LYS A 41 0.70 4.47 18.94
C LYS A 41 1.78 4.00 17.95
N PRO A 42 2.53 4.91 17.33
CA PRO A 42 3.56 4.53 16.36
C PRO A 42 4.60 3.62 17.02
N ASP A 43 4.76 2.42 16.47
CA ASP A 43 5.85 1.53 16.83
C ASP A 43 7.03 1.76 15.87
N PRO A 44 8.18 2.25 16.35
CA PRO A 44 9.36 2.51 15.50
C PRO A 44 9.85 1.26 14.77
N LYS A 45 9.71 0.08 15.38
CA LYS A 45 10.09 -1.19 14.74
C LYS A 45 9.16 -1.52 13.57
N ARG A 46 7.85 -1.32 13.75
CA ARG A 46 6.85 -1.54 12.70
C ARG A 46 7.05 -0.56 11.54
N ALA A 47 7.37 0.69 11.83
CA ALA A 47 7.69 1.69 10.82
C ALA A 47 8.91 1.30 9.99
N LEU A 48 10.00 0.85 10.64
CA LEU A 48 11.21 0.38 9.95
C LEU A 48 10.94 -0.85 9.09
N ILE A 49 10.23 -1.85 9.61
CA ILE A 49 9.87 -3.06 8.86
C ILE A 49 9.01 -2.70 7.65
N SER A 50 8.02 -1.82 7.83
CA SER A 50 7.18 -1.34 6.71
C SER A 50 8.02 -0.60 5.66
N ALA A 51 8.92 0.28 6.07
CA ALA A 51 9.80 1.02 5.16
C ALA A 51 10.72 0.07 4.37
N LEU A 52 11.32 -0.91 5.02
CA LEU A 52 12.18 -1.91 4.37
C LEU A 52 11.37 -2.81 3.42
N THR A 53 10.17 -3.21 3.82
CA THR A 53 9.29 -4.04 2.97
C THR A 53 8.85 -3.27 1.74
N ILE A 54 8.40 -2.04 1.91
CA ILE A 54 7.97 -1.18 0.78
C ILE A 54 9.17 -0.84 -0.11
N GLY A 55 10.29 -0.39 0.47
CA GLY A 55 11.52 -0.08 -0.26
C GLY A 55 12.07 -1.28 -1.03
N GLY A 56 12.11 -2.45 -0.40
CA GLY A 56 12.50 -3.72 -1.03
C GLY A 56 11.58 -4.10 -2.18
N ALA A 57 10.27 -3.96 -2.00
CA ALA A 57 9.29 -4.22 -3.06
C ALA A 57 9.47 -3.27 -4.26
N TYR A 58 9.77 -2.00 -4.02
CA TYR A 58 10.05 -1.03 -5.09
C TYR A 58 11.35 -1.35 -5.84
N ILE A 59 12.42 -1.74 -5.13
CA ILE A 59 13.69 -2.14 -5.76
C ILE A 59 13.47 -3.37 -6.64
N MET A 60 12.82 -4.40 -6.12
CA MET A 60 12.53 -5.62 -6.88
C MET A 60 11.62 -5.35 -8.08
N GLY A 61 10.55 -4.59 -7.87
CA GLY A 61 9.61 -4.20 -8.93
C GLY A 61 10.24 -3.34 -10.02
N GLY A 62 11.13 -2.42 -9.65
CA GLY A 62 11.87 -1.56 -10.58
C GLY A 62 12.99 -2.31 -11.35
N ALA A 63 13.60 -3.32 -10.74
CA ALA A 63 14.62 -4.13 -11.39
C ALA A 63 14.06 -4.93 -12.59
N ILE A 64 12.80 -5.34 -12.55
CA ILE A 64 12.14 -6.09 -13.63
C ILE A 64 12.17 -5.32 -14.96
N PRO A 65 11.64 -4.09 -15.07
CA PRO A 65 11.67 -3.33 -16.31
C PRO A 65 13.06 -2.84 -16.71
N LEU A 66 14.00 -2.70 -15.78
CA LEU A 66 15.35 -2.25 -16.03
C LEU A 66 16.28 -3.40 -16.49
N SER A 67 15.95 -4.64 -16.17
CA SER A 67 16.80 -5.79 -16.50
C SER A 67 17.15 -5.90 -17.99
N PRO A 68 16.26 -5.67 -18.97
CA PRO A 68 16.61 -5.75 -20.38
C PRO A 68 17.65 -4.73 -20.81
N TYR A 69 17.71 -3.58 -20.16
CA TYR A 69 18.70 -2.53 -20.47
C TYR A 69 20.13 -2.90 -20.02
N ILE A 70 20.26 -3.83 -19.07
CA ILE A 70 21.55 -4.34 -18.62
C ILE A 70 22.09 -5.39 -19.61
N PHE A 71 21.21 -6.21 -20.19
CA PHE A 71 21.60 -7.35 -21.01
C PHE A 71 21.61 -7.08 -22.52
N LEU A 72 20.88 -6.07 -23.00
CA LEU A 72 20.72 -5.77 -24.42
C LEU A 72 21.50 -4.49 -24.80
N PRO A 73 22.40 -4.55 -25.78
CA PRO A 73 23.20 -3.39 -26.20
C PRO A 73 22.46 -2.35 -27.02
N GLY A 74 21.23 -2.66 -27.47
CA GLY A 74 20.41 -1.75 -28.31
C GLY A 74 19.26 -1.15 -27.53
N THR A 75 19.20 0.19 -27.41
CA THR A 75 18.18 0.91 -26.65
C THR A 75 16.75 0.57 -27.12
N GLN A 76 16.52 0.45 -28.42
CA GLN A 76 15.21 0.14 -28.99
C GLN A 76 14.75 -1.29 -28.71
N SER A 77 15.65 -2.25 -28.82
CA SER A 77 15.40 -3.65 -28.45
C SER A 77 15.18 -3.80 -26.94
N ALA A 78 16.00 -3.15 -26.13
CA ALA A 78 15.86 -3.13 -24.68
C ALA A 78 14.49 -2.57 -24.25
N LEU A 79 14.02 -1.49 -24.89
CA LEU A 79 12.71 -0.88 -24.62
C LEU A 79 11.57 -1.85 -24.94
N LEU A 80 11.62 -2.53 -26.09
CA LEU A 80 10.57 -3.48 -26.48
C LEU A 80 10.51 -4.67 -25.49
N PHE A 81 11.66 -5.23 -25.15
CA PHE A 81 11.75 -6.32 -24.16
C PHE A 81 11.30 -5.85 -22.76
N SER A 82 11.68 -4.65 -22.34
CA SER A 82 11.23 -4.06 -21.08
C SER A 82 9.71 -3.95 -21.01
N VAL A 83 9.05 -3.49 -22.07
CA VAL A 83 7.58 -3.41 -22.14
C VAL A 83 6.96 -4.80 -22.00
N ILE A 84 7.45 -5.78 -22.75
CA ILE A 84 6.91 -7.16 -22.72
C ILE A 84 7.07 -7.76 -21.32
N VAL A 85 8.26 -7.67 -20.73
CA VAL A 85 8.55 -8.20 -19.39
C VAL A 85 7.71 -7.53 -18.33
N THR A 86 7.54 -6.20 -18.43
CA THR A 86 6.71 -5.43 -17.50
C THR A 86 5.24 -5.81 -17.58
N LEU A 87 4.70 -5.95 -18.80
CA LEU A 87 3.31 -6.37 -18.99
C LEU A 87 3.07 -7.79 -18.47
N ALA A 88 4.00 -8.71 -18.71
CA ALA A 88 3.95 -10.05 -18.16
C ALA A 88 3.99 -10.05 -16.60
N ALA A 89 4.88 -9.25 -16.02
CA ALA A 89 4.97 -9.08 -14.58
C ALA A 89 3.67 -8.51 -13.99
N LEU A 90 3.07 -7.48 -14.61
CA LEU A 90 1.79 -6.92 -14.18
C LEU A 90 0.66 -7.93 -14.21
N LEU A 91 0.62 -8.79 -15.23
CA LEU A 91 -0.37 -9.85 -15.35
C LEU A 91 -0.20 -10.88 -14.21
N VAL A 92 1.02 -11.32 -13.97
CA VAL A 92 1.34 -12.29 -12.91
C VAL A 92 1.02 -11.71 -11.53
N PHE A 93 1.49 -10.50 -11.22
CA PHE A 93 1.20 -9.83 -9.95
C PHE A 93 -0.29 -9.57 -9.75
N GLY A 94 -0.99 -9.14 -10.81
CA GLY A 94 -2.43 -8.94 -10.77
C GLY A 94 -3.20 -10.23 -10.53
N ALA A 95 -2.77 -11.36 -11.10
CA ALA A 95 -3.34 -12.67 -10.86
C ALA A 95 -3.11 -13.14 -9.42
N PHE A 96 -1.88 -12.98 -8.89
CA PHE A 96 -1.59 -13.26 -7.48
C PHE A 96 -2.45 -12.41 -6.54
N LYS A 97 -2.52 -11.10 -6.78
CA LYS A 97 -3.38 -10.19 -6.01
C LYS A 97 -4.83 -10.67 -6.02
N GLY A 98 -5.37 -11.06 -7.18
CA GLY A 98 -6.73 -11.56 -7.31
C GLY A 98 -6.99 -12.79 -6.45
N ARG A 99 -6.03 -13.71 -6.40
CA ARG A 99 -6.11 -14.92 -5.58
C ARG A 99 -6.19 -14.61 -4.07
N PHE A 100 -5.42 -13.60 -3.59
CA PHE A 100 -5.45 -13.19 -2.18
C PHE A 100 -6.67 -12.33 -1.82
N THR A 101 -7.23 -11.60 -2.79
CA THR A 101 -8.38 -10.72 -2.58
C THR A 101 -9.73 -11.44 -2.79
N GLY A 102 -9.72 -12.75 -3.12
CA GLY A 102 -10.94 -13.52 -3.38
C GLY A 102 -11.64 -13.18 -4.70
N THR A 103 -10.95 -12.48 -5.62
CA THR A 103 -11.44 -12.17 -6.97
C THR A 103 -10.87 -13.17 -7.98
N ALA A 104 -11.53 -13.31 -9.16
CA ALA A 104 -11.03 -14.18 -10.21
C ALA A 104 -9.61 -13.73 -10.64
N PRO A 105 -8.58 -14.59 -10.56
CA PRO A 105 -7.18 -14.22 -10.79
C PRO A 105 -6.95 -13.61 -12.18
N LEU A 106 -7.59 -14.18 -13.20
CA LEU A 106 -7.47 -13.71 -14.57
C LEU A 106 -8.07 -12.32 -14.75
N ARG A 107 -9.22 -12.05 -14.14
CA ARG A 107 -9.86 -10.73 -14.18
C ARG A 107 -9.02 -9.67 -13.49
N SER A 108 -8.46 -10.00 -12.32
CA SER A 108 -7.58 -9.10 -11.56
C SER A 108 -6.26 -8.85 -12.32
N GLY A 109 -5.69 -9.88 -12.96
CA GLY A 109 -4.52 -9.78 -13.81
C GLY A 109 -4.73 -8.86 -15.01
N LEU A 110 -5.81 -9.06 -15.76
CA LEU A 110 -6.19 -8.22 -16.89
C LEU A 110 -6.46 -6.77 -16.48
N GLN A 111 -7.14 -6.56 -15.38
CA GLN A 111 -7.39 -5.21 -14.85
C GLN A 111 -6.09 -4.49 -14.49
N THR A 112 -5.16 -5.17 -13.83
CA THR A 112 -3.86 -4.60 -13.48
C THR A 112 -3.03 -4.30 -14.73
N LEU A 113 -3.05 -5.18 -15.72
CA LEU A 113 -2.38 -5.00 -17.01
C LEU A 113 -2.95 -3.81 -17.78
N LEU A 114 -4.26 -3.66 -17.84
CA LEU A 114 -4.91 -2.52 -18.52
C LEU A 114 -4.57 -1.19 -17.85
N ILE A 115 -4.68 -1.11 -16.53
CA ILE A 115 -4.39 0.12 -15.78
C ILE A 115 -2.91 0.48 -15.91
N GLY A 116 -2.00 -0.49 -15.70
CA GLY A 116 -0.56 -0.28 -15.82
C GLY A 116 -0.13 0.04 -17.24
N GLY A 117 -0.71 -0.63 -18.24
CA GLY A 117 -0.45 -0.37 -19.65
C GLY A 117 -0.89 1.03 -20.09
N LEU A 118 -2.08 1.47 -19.66
CA LEU A 118 -2.57 2.83 -19.93
C LEU A 118 -1.70 3.90 -19.26
N ALA A 119 -1.31 3.67 -18.01
CA ALA A 119 -0.41 4.58 -17.29
C ALA A 119 0.96 4.70 -17.98
N ALA A 120 1.53 3.57 -18.42
CA ALA A 120 2.78 3.56 -19.17
C ALA A 120 2.67 4.26 -20.53
N ALA A 121 1.58 4.04 -21.27
CA ALA A 121 1.32 4.71 -22.54
C ALA A 121 1.17 6.23 -22.36
N ALA A 122 0.46 6.67 -21.33
CA ALA A 122 0.31 8.09 -20.99
C ALA A 122 1.67 8.72 -20.62
N ALA A 123 2.46 8.06 -19.77
CA ALA A 123 3.78 8.53 -19.39
C ALA A 123 4.73 8.64 -20.61
N PHE A 124 4.72 7.65 -21.51
CA PHE A 124 5.48 7.66 -22.74
C PHE A 124 5.06 8.79 -23.69
N GLY A 125 3.72 8.99 -23.83
CA GLY A 125 3.18 10.08 -24.63
C GLY A 125 3.60 11.46 -24.12
N ILE A 126 3.54 11.68 -22.81
CA ILE A 126 3.98 12.93 -22.17
C ILE A 126 5.49 13.12 -22.38
N ALA A 127 6.30 12.09 -22.17
CA ALA A 127 7.75 12.16 -22.37
C ALA A 127 8.10 12.54 -23.80
N LYS A 128 7.38 12.02 -24.80
CA LYS A 128 7.58 12.33 -26.22
C LYS A 128 7.13 13.74 -26.61
N LEU A 129 6.21 14.35 -25.86
CA LEU A 129 5.77 15.72 -26.07
C LEU A 129 6.76 16.75 -25.52
N ILE A 130 7.57 16.36 -24.52
CA ILE A 130 8.54 17.23 -23.83
C ILE A 130 9.94 17.10 -24.48
N ALA A 131 10.24 15.97 -25.12
CA ALA A 131 11.51 15.71 -25.81
C ALA A 131 11.54 16.28 -27.21
#